data_55f43cae89b4fea9254f33253323ddc5
#
_entry.id   55f43cae89b4fea9254f33253323ddc5
#
_cell.length_a   1.000
_cell.length_b   1.000
_cell.length_c   1.000
_cell.angle_alpha   90.00
_cell.angle_beta   90.00
_cell.angle_gamma   90.00
#
_symmetry.space_group_name_H-M   'P 1'
#
loop_
_entity.id
_entity.type
_entity.pdbx_description
1 polymer ?
#
loop_
_entity_poly.entity_id
_entity_poly.type
_entity_poly.pdbx_seq_one_letter_code
_entity_poly.pdbx_strand_id
1 'polypeptide(L)'
;MGSEFVLFVSAAIFSIGAVGFVIRKNPLVMFMSVELMLNAVNFLLIGYSSFLKSLDGQIFALIIMTVAAAEVVVGLAIILTIFRTRHELDVDHINTLKG
;
A
#
# COMPACT_ATOMS: atom_id res chain seq x y z
N MET A 1 20.26 -4.56 17.75
CA MET A 1 19.81 -5.60 16.84
C MET A 1 20.58 -5.52 15.54
N GLY A 2 20.86 -6.66 14.93
CA GLY A 2 21.67 -6.69 13.73
C GLY A 2 20.89 -6.37 12.47
N SER A 3 21.64 -6.18 11.37
CA SER A 3 21.05 -5.95 10.06
C SER A 3 20.15 -7.12 9.61
N GLU A 4 20.45 -8.32 10.11
CA GLU A 4 19.63 -9.50 9.80
C GLU A 4 18.21 -9.38 10.32
N PHE A 5 18.04 -8.74 11.48
CA PHE A 5 16.70 -8.50 12.04
C PHE A 5 15.88 -7.59 11.11
N VAL A 6 16.51 -6.52 10.63
CA VAL A 6 15.85 -5.58 9.71
C VAL A 6 15.45 -6.29 8.42
N LEU A 7 16.36 -7.09 7.88
CA LEU A 7 16.08 -7.85 6.66
C LEU A 7 14.94 -8.84 6.87
N PHE A 8 14.97 -9.57 7.98
CA PHE A 8 13.94 -10.56 8.29
C PHE A 8 12.57 -9.90 8.42
N VAL A 9 12.47 -8.81 9.19
CA VAL A 9 11.21 -8.10 9.40
C VAL A 9 10.68 -7.52 8.08
N SER A 10 11.56 -6.91 7.30
CA SER A 10 11.19 -6.35 6.00
C SER A 10 10.67 -7.43 5.06
N ALA A 11 11.36 -8.57 5.00
CA ALA A 11 10.95 -9.68 4.16
C ALA A 11 9.59 -10.24 4.60
N ALA A 12 9.37 -10.34 5.91
CA ALA A 12 8.11 -10.84 6.46
C ALA A 12 6.95 -9.90 6.09
N ILE A 13 7.13 -8.60 6.29
CA ILE A 13 6.08 -7.61 5.98
C ILE A 13 5.81 -7.58 4.48
N PHE A 14 6.86 -7.59 3.67
CA PHE A 14 6.70 -7.60 2.21
C PHE A 14 5.96 -8.85 1.75
N SER A 15 6.29 -10.01 2.30
CA SER A 15 5.65 -11.27 1.96
C SER A 15 4.17 -11.27 2.32
N ILE A 16 3.81 -10.73 3.48
CA ILE A 16 2.43 -10.61 3.91
C ILE A 16 1.66 -9.73 2.92
N GLY A 17 2.24 -8.60 2.53
CA GLY A 17 1.64 -7.71 1.55
C GLY A 17 1.47 -8.39 0.19
N ALA A 18 2.49 -9.10 -0.28
CA ALA A 18 2.45 -9.80 -1.55
C ALA A 18 1.37 -10.88 -1.57
N VAL A 19 1.27 -11.66 -0.49
CA VAL A 19 0.24 -12.69 -0.36
C VAL A 19 -1.15 -12.06 -0.37
N GLY A 20 -1.34 -10.98 0.39
CA GLY A 20 -2.61 -10.26 0.42
C GLY A 20 -3.00 -9.73 -0.96
N PHE A 21 -2.03 -9.22 -1.71
CA PHE A 21 -2.28 -8.71 -3.06
C PHE A 21 -2.75 -9.83 -4.01
N VAL A 22 -2.13 -11.00 -3.91
CA VAL A 22 -2.44 -12.12 -4.81
C VAL A 22 -3.76 -12.79 -4.45
N ILE A 23 -4.05 -12.93 -3.16
CA ILE A 23 -5.21 -13.69 -2.70
C ILE A 23 -6.50 -12.89 -2.82
N ARG A 24 -6.47 -11.62 -2.46
CA ARG A 24 -7.67 -10.78 -2.39
C ARG A 24 -7.94 -10.08 -3.72
N LYS A 25 -9.21 -10.04 -4.10
CA LYS A 25 -9.63 -9.38 -5.34
C LYS A 25 -10.29 -8.03 -5.09
N ASN A 26 -10.45 -7.64 -3.84
CA ASN A 26 -11.00 -6.35 -3.48
C ASN A 26 -9.97 -5.24 -3.78
N PRO A 27 -10.32 -4.22 -4.59
CA PRO A 27 -9.35 -3.17 -4.93
C PRO A 27 -8.78 -2.44 -3.72
N LEU A 28 -9.58 -2.23 -2.68
CA LEU A 28 -9.11 -1.57 -1.45
C LEU A 28 -8.05 -2.42 -0.75
N VAL A 29 -8.29 -3.73 -0.63
CA VAL A 29 -7.33 -4.63 0.00
C VAL A 29 -6.06 -4.74 -0.82
N MET A 30 -6.17 -4.78 -2.15
CA MET A 30 -5.00 -4.81 -3.04
C MET A 30 -4.17 -3.53 -2.87
N PHE A 31 -4.84 -2.39 -2.78
CA PHE A 31 -4.16 -1.10 -2.56
C PHE A 31 -3.42 -1.09 -1.23
N MET A 32 -4.08 -1.54 -0.16
CA MET A 32 -3.45 -1.63 1.16
C MET A 32 -2.26 -2.59 1.16
N SER A 33 -2.35 -3.68 0.41
CA SER A 33 -1.27 -4.65 0.29
C SER A 33 -0.04 -4.03 -0.37
N VAL A 34 -0.24 -3.25 -1.42
CA VAL A 34 0.85 -2.53 -2.08
C VAL A 34 1.49 -1.53 -1.12
N GLU A 35 0.69 -0.81 -0.35
CA GLU A 35 1.20 0.14 0.64
C GLU A 35 2.03 -0.57 1.71
N LEU A 36 1.59 -1.74 2.13
CA LEU A 36 2.33 -2.55 3.10
C LEU A 36 3.68 -2.98 2.52
N MET A 37 3.72 -3.39 1.26
CA MET A 37 4.98 -3.73 0.59
C MET A 37 5.93 -2.54 0.50
N LEU A 38 5.41 -1.35 0.19
CA LEU A 38 6.22 -0.13 0.15
C LEU A 38 6.76 0.22 1.54
N ASN A 39 5.96 0.04 2.58
CA ASN A 39 6.42 0.23 3.96
C ASN A 39 7.56 -0.72 4.32
N ALA A 40 7.49 -1.95 3.86
CA ALA A 40 8.57 -2.92 4.09
C ALA A 40 9.87 -2.46 3.45
N VAL A 41 9.80 -1.95 2.23
CA VAL A 41 10.97 -1.41 1.52
C VAL A 41 11.52 -0.19 2.27
N ASN A 42 10.68 0.70 2.75
CA ASN A 42 11.11 1.87 3.51
C ASN A 42 11.79 1.47 4.81
N PHE A 43 11.24 0.51 5.51
CA PHE A 43 11.83 -0.01 6.73
C PHE A 43 13.24 -0.56 6.45
N LEU A 44 13.37 -1.29 5.36
CA LEU A 44 14.65 -1.85 4.94
C LEU A 44 15.66 -0.75 4.64
N LEU A 45 15.28 0.25 3.86
CA LEU A 45 16.16 1.35 3.48
C LEU A 45 16.64 2.13 4.70
N ILE A 46 15.72 2.46 5.60
CA ILE A 46 16.05 3.22 6.80
C ILE A 46 16.98 2.40 7.71
N GLY A 47 16.64 1.11 7.89
CA GLY A 47 17.43 0.23 8.73
C GLY A 47 18.84 0.04 8.23
N TYR A 48 19.02 -0.28 6.96
CA TYR A 48 20.35 -0.45 6.40
C TYR A 48 21.13 0.85 6.33
N SER A 49 20.46 1.96 6.05
CA SER A 49 21.09 3.27 6.09
C SER A 49 21.72 3.55 7.45
N SER A 50 21.01 3.18 8.51
CA SER A 50 21.50 3.34 9.87
C SER A 50 22.75 2.49 10.12
N PHE A 51 22.76 1.24 9.67
CA PHE A 51 23.91 0.34 9.86
C PHE A 51 25.11 0.77 9.03
N LEU A 52 24.89 1.25 7.82
CA LEU A 52 25.95 1.70 6.92
C LEU A 52 26.41 3.12 7.20
N LYS A 53 25.73 3.80 8.10
CA LYS A 53 25.99 5.22 8.43
C LYS A 53 25.94 6.11 7.19
N SER A 54 25.00 5.81 6.29
CA SER A 54 24.78 6.54 5.05
C SER A 54 23.43 7.24 5.09
N LEU A 55 23.36 8.46 4.61
CA LEU A 55 22.10 9.21 4.51
C LEU A 55 21.33 8.87 3.24
N ASP A 56 21.97 8.23 2.27
CA ASP A 56 21.34 7.96 0.97
C ASP A 56 20.08 7.12 1.11
N GLY A 57 20.13 6.05 1.92
CA GLY A 57 18.95 5.21 2.15
C GLY A 57 17.81 5.95 2.81
N GLN A 58 18.13 6.88 3.73
CA GLN A 58 17.11 7.69 4.39
C GLN A 58 16.47 8.69 3.42
N ILE A 59 17.28 9.26 2.53
CA ILE A 59 16.78 10.18 1.51
C ILE A 59 15.83 9.43 0.56
N PHE A 60 16.23 8.25 0.08
CA PHE A 60 15.36 7.45 -0.78
C PHE A 60 14.07 7.04 -0.06
N ALA A 61 14.16 6.66 1.21
CA ALA A 61 12.98 6.32 2.00
C ALA A 61 12.02 7.51 2.10
N LEU A 62 12.55 8.71 2.32
CA LEU A 62 11.72 9.91 2.38
C LEU A 62 11.01 10.17 1.06
N ILE A 63 11.70 10.01 -0.07
CA ILE A 63 11.12 10.17 -1.39
C ILE A 63 10.00 9.15 -1.61
N ILE A 64 10.24 7.88 -1.28
CA ILE A 64 9.25 6.82 -1.42
C ILE A 64 8.04 7.09 -0.53
N MET A 65 8.25 7.53 0.70
CA MET A 65 7.15 7.86 1.61
C MET A 65 6.30 9.01 1.08
N THR A 66 6.94 10.02 0.49
CA THR A 66 6.22 11.16 -0.09
C THR A 66 5.36 10.71 -1.27
N VAL A 67 5.92 9.89 -2.16
CA VAL A 67 5.19 9.34 -3.29
C VAL A 67 4.06 8.44 -2.82
N ALA A 68 4.32 7.59 -1.84
CA ALA A 68 3.30 6.70 -1.28
C ALA A 68 2.16 7.48 -0.65
N ALA A 69 2.46 8.56 0.07
CA ALA A 69 1.41 9.40 0.66
C ALA A 69 0.53 10.03 -0.41
N ALA A 70 1.13 10.52 -1.50
CA ALA A 70 0.37 11.06 -2.63
C ALA A 70 -0.50 9.99 -3.28
N GLU A 71 0.04 8.79 -3.45
CA GLU A 71 -0.70 7.66 -4.02
C GLU A 71 -1.87 7.24 -3.15
N VAL A 72 -1.73 7.30 -1.82
CA VAL A 72 -2.81 6.99 -0.88
C VAL A 72 -4.00 7.93 -1.13
N VAL A 73 -3.72 9.22 -1.22
CA VAL A 73 -4.79 10.21 -1.42
C VAL A 73 -5.49 9.99 -2.75
N VAL A 74 -4.71 9.90 -3.83
CA VAL A 74 -5.26 9.72 -5.18
C VAL A 74 -5.94 8.36 -5.31
N GLY A 75 -5.28 7.31 -4.86
CA GLY A 75 -5.79 5.95 -4.97
C GLY A 75 -7.08 5.74 -4.20
N LEU A 76 -7.16 6.23 -2.96
CA LEU A 76 -8.38 6.13 -2.18
C LEU A 76 -9.51 6.95 -2.80
N ALA A 77 -9.20 8.13 -3.35
CA ALA A 77 -10.21 8.95 -4.02
C ALA A 77 -10.80 8.21 -5.22
N ILE A 78 -9.96 7.56 -6.02
CA ILE A 78 -10.39 6.78 -7.18
C ILE A 78 -11.25 5.60 -6.74
N ILE A 79 -10.80 4.85 -5.75
CA ILE A 79 -11.51 3.67 -5.26
C ILE A 79 -12.87 4.06 -4.69
N LEU A 80 -12.93 5.13 -3.90
CA LEU A 80 -14.18 5.61 -3.33
C LEU A 80 -15.14 6.08 -4.43
N THR A 81 -14.62 6.74 -5.46
CA THR A 81 -15.43 7.18 -6.59
C THR A 81 -16.04 5.99 -7.33
N ILE A 82 -15.24 4.94 -7.55
CA ILE A 82 -15.73 3.72 -8.19
C ILE A 82 -16.83 3.07 -7.36
N PHE A 83 -16.66 2.96 -6.05
CA PHE A 83 -17.67 2.36 -5.19
C PHE A 83 -18.94 3.18 -5.15
N ARG A 84 -18.83 4.49 -5.11
CA ARG A 84 -20.00 5.39 -5.15
C ARG A 84 -20.77 5.24 -6.45
N THR A 85 -20.07 5.25 -7.57
CA THR A 85 -20.70 5.12 -8.88
C THR A 85 -21.42 3.78 -8.99
N ARG A 86 -20.80 2.72 -8.53
CA ARG A 86 -21.43 1.40 -8.52
C ARG A 86 -22.67 1.35 -7.67
N HIS A 87 -22.60 1.92 -6.48
CA HIS A 87 -23.75 1.97 -5.58
C HIS A 87 -24.92 2.73 -6.22
N GLU A 88 -24.65 3.88 -6.82
CA GLU A 88 -25.67 4.68 -7.50
C GLU A 88 -26.31 3.90 -8.65
N LEU A 89 -25.52 3.22 -9.46
CA LEU A 89 -26.03 2.41 -10.55
C LEU A 89 -26.89 1.26 -10.06
N ASP A 90 -26.52 0.60 -8.98
CA ASP A 90 -27.26 -0.48 -8.40
C ASP A 90 -28.62 0.01 -7.84
N VAL A 91 -28.62 1.16 -7.18
CA VAL A 91 -29.85 1.76 -6.65
C VAL A 91 -30.79 2.14 -7.79
N ASP A 92 -30.27 2.76 -8.86
CA ASP A 92 -31.05 3.13 -10.02
C ASP A 92 -31.64 1.90 -10.70
N HIS A 93 -30.88 0.83 -10.79
CA HIS A 93 -31.35 -0.43 -11.36
C HIS A 93 -32.53 -1.00 -10.57
N ILE A 94 -32.42 -0.99 -9.24
CA ILE A 94 -33.49 -1.46 -8.36
C ILE A 94 -34.75 -0.62 -8.52
N ASN A 95 -34.60 0.69 -8.59
CA ASN A 95 -35.73 1.59 -8.81
C ASN A 95 -36.42 1.33 -10.15
N THR A 96 -35.65 1.09 -11.19
CA THR A 96 -36.19 0.75 -12.52
C THR A 96 -36.99 -0.55 -12.46
N LEU A 97 -36.53 -1.54 -11.73
CA LEU A 97 -37.21 -2.82 -11.58
C LEU A 97 -38.52 -2.69 -10.77
N LYS A 98 -38.55 -1.78 -9.81
CA LYS A 98 -39.76 -1.52 -9.03
C LYS A 98 -40.83 -0.76 -9.80
N GLY A 99 -40.39 -0.07 -10.79
CA GLY A 99 -41.21 0.66 -11.68
C GLY A 99 -41.94 1.48 -11.86
#